data_c35f93e83b659130adbbca77a2789bce
#
_entry.id   c35f93e83b659130adbbca77a2789bce
#
_cell.length_a   1.000
_cell.length_b   1.000
_cell.length_c   1.000
_cell.angle_alpha   90.00
_cell.angle_beta   90.00
_cell.angle_gamma   90.00
#
_symmetry.space_group_name_H-M   'P 1'
#
loop_
_entity.id
_entity.type
_entity.pdbx_description
1 polymer ?
#
loop_
_entity_poly.entity_id
_entity_poly.type
_entity_poly.pdbx_seq_one_letter_code
_entity_poly.pdbx_strand_id
1 'polypeptide(L)'
;GFTRQVHREFLEKLPFGDRRDFEEAARGFIAPLKDGPVMKEDGDWVFDPHRLDFIGEDVESPDTVNPSLWRQGQLCASGGLFQVTDRLYQVRNLDVSNLTIIEGDTGLIVVDPLISAETAKAAMELYFEHRPEKPVIAVIHSHSHVDHYGGVKGVVDEADVEAGKVRIIAPEGFLEAAAAENVLVGNAMTRRAMFQFGGLLAPDEKGTVGVGLGIGVSLGTVTLIPPTDTITETGQKMVIDGLTFEFMLTPDTEAPAEMHWYIEELKAVAHYKGVSLDEL
;
A
#
# COMPACT_ATOMS: atom_id res chain seq x y z
N GLY A 1 32.58 16.52 -5.71
CA GLY A 1 31.77 17.55 -6.35
C GLY A 1 30.77 18.18 -5.39
N PHE A 2 30.04 19.20 -5.83
CA PHE A 2 29.05 19.93 -5.01
C PHE A 2 28.02 19.02 -4.36
N THR A 3 27.40 18.11 -5.11
CA THR A 3 26.41 17.14 -4.60
C THR A 3 26.95 16.32 -3.43
N ARG A 4 28.18 15.80 -3.55
CA ARG A 4 28.83 15.04 -2.47
C ARG A 4 29.00 15.88 -1.21
N GLN A 5 29.36 17.16 -1.34
CA GLN A 5 29.50 18.08 -0.21
C GLN A 5 28.15 18.28 0.48
N VAL A 6 27.08 18.51 -0.30
CA VAL A 6 25.72 18.69 0.25
C VAL A 6 25.28 17.41 0.99
N HIS A 7 25.51 16.23 0.44
CA HIS A 7 25.15 14.96 1.11
C HIS A 7 25.87 14.80 2.46
N ARG A 8 27.17 15.16 2.54
CA ARG A 8 27.91 15.14 3.81
C ARG A 8 27.36 16.13 4.82
N GLU A 9 26.96 17.32 4.39
CA GLU A 9 26.32 18.30 5.26
C GLU A 9 24.99 17.79 5.83
N PHE A 10 24.20 17.00 5.07
CA PHE A 10 23.00 16.33 5.58
C PHE A 10 23.34 15.28 6.63
N LEU A 11 24.36 14.44 6.39
CA LEU A 11 24.81 13.42 7.35
C LEU A 11 25.25 14.04 8.68
N GLU A 12 25.86 15.22 8.67
CA GLU A 12 26.30 15.92 9.88
C GLU A 12 25.16 16.62 10.63
N LYS A 13 24.13 17.10 9.92
CA LYS A 13 23.05 17.93 10.47
C LYS A 13 21.84 17.15 10.95
N LEU A 14 21.55 15.99 10.35
CA LEU A 14 20.36 15.21 10.63
C LEU A 14 20.66 14.04 11.59
N PRO A 15 19.68 13.63 12.42
CA PRO A 15 19.89 12.63 13.46
C PRO A 15 19.87 11.20 12.91
N PHE A 16 20.74 10.86 11.96
CA PHE A 16 20.81 9.53 11.36
C PHE A 16 21.15 8.40 12.34
N GLY A 17 21.67 8.74 13.52
CA GLY A 17 21.88 7.79 14.62
C GLY A 17 20.60 7.39 15.36
N ASP A 18 19.49 8.06 15.14
CA ASP A 18 18.19 7.68 15.70
C ASP A 18 17.63 6.45 14.96
N ARG A 19 17.41 5.35 15.70
CA ARG A 19 16.96 4.07 15.15
C ARG A 19 15.49 3.77 15.43
N ARG A 20 14.75 4.69 16.08
CA ARG A 20 13.35 4.46 16.44
C ARG A 20 12.46 4.11 15.23
N ASP A 21 12.67 4.75 14.07
CA ASP A 21 11.90 4.43 12.87
C ASP A 21 12.09 2.96 12.42
N PHE A 22 13.29 2.41 12.58
CA PHE A 22 13.58 1.00 12.25
C PHE A 22 12.93 0.05 13.25
N GLU A 23 12.96 0.39 14.54
CA GLU A 23 12.28 -0.37 15.59
C GLU A 23 10.77 -0.38 15.36
N GLU A 24 10.18 0.79 15.02
CA GLU A 24 8.76 0.91 14.69
C GLU A 24 8.39 0.18 13.40
N ALA A 25 9.21 0.28 12.35
CA ALA A 25 8.98 -0.42 11.08
C ALA A 25 9.01 -1.95 11.25
N ALA A 26 9.80 -2.47 12.19
CA ALA A 26 9.88 -3.91 12.50
C ALA A 26 8.78 -4.40 13.45
N ARG A 27 8.02 -3.48 14.08
CA ARG A 27 6.99 -3.86 15.06
C ARG A 27 5.91 -4.74 14.44
N GLY A 28 5.59 -5.85 15.11
CA GLY A 28 4.53 -6.77 14.69
C GLY A 28 4.90 -7.66 13.50
N PHE A 29 6.19 -7.72 13.09
CA PHE A 29 6.65 -8.56 12.01
C PHE A 29 6.31 -10.04 12.26
N ILE A 30 5.71 -10.70 11.25
CA ILE A 30 5.34 -12.12 11.28
C ILE A 30 6.20 -12.91 10.29
N ALA A 31 6.26 -12.47 9.03
CA ALA A 31 6.93 -13.21 7.96
C ALA A 31 7.44 -12.28 6.85
N PRO A 32 8.57 -12.61 6.22
CA PRO A 32 9.08 -11.88 5.06
C PRO A 32 8.19 -12.09 3.82
N LEU A 33 8.35 -11.22 2.83
CA LEU A 33 7.84 -11.48 1.48
C LEU A 33 8.50 -12.75 0.91
N LYS A 34 7.78 -13.44 0.02
CA LYS A 34 8.31 -14.64 -0.65
C LYS A 34 9.51 -14.32 -1.52
N ASP A 35 10.42 -15.27 -1.60
CA ASP A 35 11.57 -15.18 -2.51
C ASP A 35 11.12 -15.17 -3.97
N GLY A 36 11.81 -14.37 -4.77
CA GLY A 36 11.60 -14.24 -6.20
C GLY A 36 10.50 -13.25 -6.60
N PRO A 37 10.42 -12.93 -7.90
CA PRO A 37 9.50 -11.95 -8.42
C PRO A 37 8.06 -12.48 -8.48
N VAL A 38 7.09 -11.57 -8.33
CA VAL A 38 5.69 -11.81 -8.68
C VAL A 38 5.57 -11.82 -10.19
N MET A 39 4.91 -12.83 -10.75
CA MET A 39 4.76 -13.05 -12.18
C MET A 39 3.28 -13.18 -12.55
N LYS A 40 2.95 -12.86 -13.81
CA LYS A 40 1.66 -13.25 -14.41
C LYS A 40 1.63 -14.72 -14.74
N GLU A 41 0.45 -15.27 -15.01
CA GLU A 41 0.27 -16.68 -15.41
C GLU A 41 0.97 -17.01 -16.74
N ASP A 42 1.09 -16.04 -17.65
CA ASP A 42 1.81 -16.16 -18.93
C ASP A 42 3.33 -16.04 -18.81
N GLY A 43 3.84 -15.77 -17.60
CA GLY A 43 5.26 -15.66 -17.30
C GLY A 43 5.82 -14.23 -17.41
N ASP A 44 4.99 -13.23 -17.67
CA ASP A 44 5.42 -11.85 -17.67
C ASP A 44 5.73 -11.37 -16.24
N TRP A 45 6.79 -10.58 -16.12
CA TRP A 45 7.25 -9.99 -14.86
C TRP A 45 6.27 -8.90 -14.38
N VAL A 46 5.97 -8.90 -13.08
CA VAL A 46 5.07 -7.94 -12.44
C VAL A 46 5.81 -7.07 -11.42
N PHE A 47 6.48 -7.70 -10.47
CA PHE A 47 7.12 -6.99 -9.36
C PHE A 47 8.21 -7.84 -8.71
N ASP A 48 9.32 -7.22 -8.31
CA ASP A 48 10.37 -7.86 -7.54
C ASP A 48 10.44 -7.21 -6.15
N PRO A 49 9.99 -7.91 -5.09
CA PRO A 49 10.04 -7.39 -3.73
C PRO A 49 11.46 -7.25 -3.18
N HIS A 50 12.45 -7.87 -3.82
CA HIS A 50 13.86 -7.88 -3.43
C HIS A 50 14.72 -6.89 -4.23
N ARG A 51 14.10 -6.07 -5.08
CA ARG A 51 14.79 -5.13 -5.97
C ARG A 51 15.70 -4.11 -5.27
N LEU A 52 15.52 -3.89 -3.96
CA LEU A 52 16.33 -3.01 -3.13
C LEU A 52 17.21 -3.74 -2.11
N ASP A 53 17.44 -5.04 -2.21
CA ASP A 53 18.27 -5.81 -1.26
C ASP A 53 19.72 -5.31 -1.17
N PHE A 54 20.18 -4.56 -2.19
CA PHE A 54 21.49 -3.89 -2.13
C PHE A 54 21.54 -2.74 -1.10
N ILE A 55 20.37 -2.25 -0.62
CA ILE A 55 20.24 -1.24 0.42
C ILE A 55 20.11 -1.97 1.77
N GLY A 56 21.20 -2.56 2.26
CA GLY A 56 21.17 -3.19 3.58
C GLY A 56 20.97 -2.18 4.72
N GLU A 57 20.38 -2.61 5.82
CA GLU A 57 20.05 -1.74 6.96
C GLU A 57 21.27 -1.02 7.54
N ASP A 58 22.43 -1.69 7.54
CA ASP A 58 23.69 -1.15 8.06
C ASP A 58 24.63 -0.62 6.97
N VAL A 59 24.16 -0.53 5.72
CA VAL A 59 24.97 -0.02 4.62
C VAL A 59 24.93 1.50 4.59
N GLU A 60 26.11 2.13 4.64
CA GLU A 60 26.24 3.59 4.59
C GLU A 60 25.78 4.13 3.23
N SER A 61 25.10 5.30 3.25
CA SER A 61 24.66 5.97 2.02
C SER A 61 25.83 6.30 1.09
N PRO A 62 25.78 5.89 -0.18
CA PRO A 62 26.83 6.23 -1.15
C PRO A 62 26.79 7.73 -1.49
N ASP A 63 27.91 8.28 -1.94
CA ASP A 63 28.04 9.69 -2.36
C ASP A 63 27.02 10.11 -3.47
N THR A 64 26.46 9.15 -4.19
CA THR A 64 25.54 9.36 -5.31
C THR A 64 24.09 9.57 -4.88
N VAL A 65 23.74 9.16 -3.66
CA VAL A 65 22.36 9.18 -3.13
C VAL A 65 22.27 10.15 -1.97
N ASN A 66 21.14 10.88 -1.89
CA ASN A 66 20.83 11.68 -0.70
C ASN A 66 20.66 10.75 0.52
N PRO A 67 21.32 11.02 1.67
CA PRO A 67 21.27 10.12 2.83
C PRO A 67 19.85 9.92 3.39
N SER A 68 18.97 10.92 3.30
CA SER A 68 17.58 10.78 3.73
C SER A 68 16.80 9.82 2.81
N LEU A 69 17.04 9.88 1.49
CA LEU A 69 16.43 8.95 0.56
C LEU A 69 16.97 7.53 0.75
N TRP A 70 18.28 7.38 1.03
CA TRP A 70 18.87 6.08 1.34
C TRP A 70 18.24 5.46 2.58
N ARG A 71 18.13 6.26 3.68
CA ARG A 71 17.45 5.82 4.92
C ARG A 71 16.00 5.41 4.66
N GLN A 72 15.26 6.17 3.83
CA GLN A 72 13.90 5.82 3.45
C GLN A 72 13.88 4.49 2.67
N GLY A 73 14.82 4.28 1.75
CA GLY A 73 14.98 3.01 1.05
C GLY A 73 15.25 1.84 1.98
N GLN A 74 16.09 2.03 3.01
CA GLN A 74 16.34 1.03 4.07
C GLN A 74 15.06 0.65 4.83
N LEU A 75 14.26 1.63 5.22
CA LEU A 75 12.97 1.40 5.90
C LEU A 75 11.97 0.67 4.97
N CYS A 76 11.88 1.08 3.71
CA CYS A 76 11.02 0.45 2.72
C CYS A 76 11.47 -0.97 2.33
N ALA A 77 12.74 -1.32 2.47
CA ALA A 77 13.23 -2.68 2.18
C ALA A 77 12.74 -3.72 3.20
N SER A 78 12.26 -3.30 4.37
CA SER A 78 11.70 -4.19 5.41
C SER A 78 10.26 -4.57 5.08
N GLY A 79 10.04 -5.32 3.98
CA GLY A 79 8.73 -5.82 3.56
C GLY A 79 8.31 -7.10 4.26
N GLY A 80 6.99 -7.39 4.27
CA GLY A 80 6.46 -8.61 4.85
C GLY A 80 5.03 -8.51 5.34
N LEU A 81 4.62 -9.53 6.08
CA LEU A 81 3.38 -9.57 6.83
C LEU A 81 3.61 -9.08 8.26
N PHE A 82 2.77 -8.14 8.70
CA PHE A 82 2.84 -7.53 10.03
C PHE A 82 1.48 -7.59 10.73
N GLN A 83 1.50 -7.82 12.04
CA GLN A 83 0.33 -7.65 12.90
C GLN A 83 0.37 -6.26 13.52
N VAL A 84 -0.66 -5.46 13.26
CA VAL A 84 -0.79 -4.10 13.83
C VAL A 84 -1.55 -4.15 15.16
N THR A 85 -2.66 -4.90 15.18
CA THR A 85 -3.44 -5.23 16.40
C THR A 85 -3.87 -6.70 16.34
N ASP A 86 -4.61 -7.18 17.34
CA ASP A 86 -5.08 -8.58 17.41
C ASP A 86 -5.91 -9.01 16.19
N ARG A 87 -6.57 -8.08 15.48
CA ARG A 87 -7.45 -8.34 14.33
C ARG A 87 -7.05 -7.59 13.06
N LEU A 88 -5.92 -6.84 13.08
CA LEU A 88 -5.51 -6.00 11.97
C LEU A 88 -4.09 -6.34 11.54
N TYR A 89 -3.93 -6.63 10.25
CA TYR A 89 -2.69 -7.05 9.62
C TYR A 89 -2.39 -6.20 8.40
N GLN A 90 -1.11 -6.08 8.06
CA GLN A 90 -0.66 -5.41 6.83
C GLN A 90 0.36 -6.26 6.09
N VAL A 91 0.22 -6.32 4.78
CA VAL A 91 1.31 -6.74 3.89
C VAL A 91 1.94 -5.48 3.33
N ARG A 92 3.21 -5.27 3.67
CA ARG A 92 3.98 -4.05 3.37
C ARG A 92 5.03 -4.32 2.31
N ASN A 93 5.27 -3.33 1.45
CA ASN A 93 6.33 -3.30 0.42
C ASN A 93 6.24 -4.40 -0.65
N LEU A 94 5.06 -4.95 -0.89
CA LEU A 94 4.79 -5.81 -2.05
C LEU A 94 4.33 -5.01 -3.28
N ASP A 95 4.12 -3.72 -3.11
CA ASP A 95 3.85 -2.70 -4.12
C ASP A 95 4.21 -1.32 -3.53
N VAL A 96 3.81 -0.22 -4.17
CA VAL A 96 4.00 1.14 -3.66
C VAL A 96 3.11 1.43 -2.44
N SER A 97 1.90 0.88 -2.40
CA SER A 97 0.96 0.92 -1.27
C SER A 97 1.05 -0.32 -0.39
N ASN A 98 0.37 -0.31 0.76
CA ASN A 98 0.24 -1.44 1.66
C ASN A 98 -1.18 -2.01 1.59
N LEU A 99 -1.30 -3.34 1.60
CA LEU A 99 -2.59 -4.01 1.71
C LEU A 99 -2.88 -4.28 3.18
N THR A 100 -4.04 -3.80 3.67
CA THR A 100 -4.47 -4.03 5.05
C THR A 100 -5.59 -5.07 5.10
N ILE A 101 -5.51 -5.99 6.07
CA ILE A 101 -6.48 -7.06 6.29
C ILE A 101 -7.02 -6.93 7.70
N ILE A 102 -8.36 -6.86 7.83
CA ILE A 102 -9.05 -6.75 9.11
C ILE A 102 -9.88 -8.02 9.28
N GLU A 103 -9.66 -8.74 10.39
CA GLU A 103 -10.44 -9.93 10.72
C GLU A 103 -11.78 -9.52 11.35
N GLY A 104 -12.87 -9.74 10.61
CA GLY A 104 -14.22 -9.68 11.12
C GLY A 104 -14.59 -10.92 11.94
N ASP A 105 -15.84 -11.03 12.36
CA ASP A 105 -16.31 -12.18 13.13
C ASP A 105 -16.35 -13.45 12.29
N THR A 106 -16.74 -13.36 11.01
CA THR A 106 -16.91 -14.50 10.10
C THR A 106 -16.01 -14.47 8.88
N GLY A 107 -15.49 -13.29 8.47
CA GLY A 107 -14.72 -13.10 7.24
C GLY A 107 -13.61 -12.07 7.40
N LEU A 108 -13.09 -11.64 6.25
CA LEU A 108 -12.04 -10.63 6.14
C LEU A 108 -12.59 -9.37 5.46
N ILE A 109 -12.11 -8.22 5.92
CA ILE A 109 -12.28 -6.93 5.27
C ILE A 109 -10.91 -6.54 4.75
N VAL A 110 -10.77 -6.36 3.44
CA VAL A 110 -9.51 -5.94 2.82
C VAL A 110 -9.58 -4.47 2.50
N VAL A 111 -8.49 -3.75 2.80
CA VAL A 111 -8.36 -2.32 2.51
C VAL A 111 -7.23 -2.13 1.53
N ASP A 112 -7.49 -1.35 0.48
CA ASP A 112 -6.53 -0.90 -0.51
C ASP A 112 -5.70 -2.05 -1.13
N PRO A 113 -6.30 -2.82 -2.05
CA PRO A 113 -5.72 -4.05 -2.59
C PRO A 113 -4.62 -3.82 -3.64
N LEU A 114 -3.69 -2.88 -3.43
CA LEU A 114 -2.51 -2.62 -4.26
C LEU A 114 -2.86 -2.20 -5.72
N ILE A 115 -1.81 -2.10 -6.59
CA ILE A 115 -1.98 -1.72 -8.00
C ILE A 115 -2.48 -2.90 -8.85
N SER A 116 -1.94 -4.11 -8.64
CA SER A 116 -2.17 -5.21 -9.55
C SER A 116 -2.80 -6.43 -8.89
N ALA A 117 -3.60 -7.15 -9.65
CA ALA A 117 -4.25 -8.38 -9.19
C ALA A 117 -3.22 -9.42 -8.71
N GLU A 118 -2.06 -9.49 -9.36
CA GLU A 118 -1.01 -10.45 -9.04
C GLU A 118 -0.35 -10.13 -7.69
N THR A 119 -0.02 -8.85 -7.42
CA THR A 119 0.55 -8.44 -6.12
C THR A 119 -0.47 -8.55 -5.00
N ALA A 120 -1.73 -8.18 -5.24
CA ALA A 120 -2.82 -8.34 -4.27
C ALA A 120 -3.06 -9.82 -3.91
N LYS A 121 -3.07 -10.71 -4.91
CA LYS A 121 -3.17 -12.15 -4.72
C LYS A 121 -1.99 -12.69 -3.89
N ALA A 122 -0.77 -12.31 -4.24
CA ALA A 122 0.43 -12.72 -3.50
C ALA A 122 0.40 -12.23 -2.03
N ALA A 123 -0.13 -11.03 -1.77
CA ALA A 123 -0.33 -10.52 -0.42
C ALA A 123 -1.33 -11.37 0.38
N MET A 124 -2.46 -11.74 -0.22
CA MET A 124 -3.45 -12.61 0.44
C MET A 124 -2.90 -14.03 0.66
N GLU A 125 -2.14 -14.58 -0.28
CA GLU A 125 -1.48 -15.89 -0.11
C GLU A 125 -0.49 -15.85 1.06
N LEU A 126 0.32 -14.82 1.19
CA LEU A 126 1.22 -14.65 2.34
C LEU A 126 0.46 -14.59 3.67
N TYR A 127 -0.66 -13.87 3.71
CA TYR A 127 -1.52 -13.80 4.88
C TYR A 127 -2.07 -15.19 5.24
N PHE A 128 -2.62 -15.95 4.29
CA PHE A 128 -3.21 -17.28 4.51
C PHE A 128 -2.20 -18.36 4.90
N GLU A 129 -0.92 -18.18 4.60
CA GLU A 129 0.13 -19.09 5.09
C GLU A 129 0.33 -18.99 6.62
N HIS A 130 -0.05 -17.86 7.23
CA HIS A 130 0.18 -17.57 8.64
C HIS A 130 -1.10 -17.40 9.46
N ARG A 131 -2.24 -17.25 8.79
CA ARG A 131 -3.55 -17.03 9.42
C ARG A 131 -4.60 -17.97 8.81
N PRO A 132 -5.66 -18.30 9.58
CA PRO A 132 -6.75 -19.11 9.07
C PRO A 132 -7.38 -18.48 7.82
N GLU A 133 -7.61 -19.30 6.82
CA GLU A 133 -8.33 -18.90 5.62
C GLU A 133 -9.80 -18.60 5.97
N LYS A 134 -10.23 -17.38 5.63
CA LYS A 134 -11.60 -16.90 5.77
C LYS A 134 -12.04 -16.22 4.47
N PRO A 135 -13.33 -16.21 4.12
CA PRO A 135 -13.80 -15.48 2.94
C PRO A 135 -13.60 -13.97 3.11
N VAL A 136 -13.23 -13.30 2.02
CA VAL A 136 -13.31 -11.83 1.97
C VAL A 136 -14.77 -11.45 1.78
N ILE A 137 -15.30 -10.59 2.65
CA ILE A 137 -16.70 -10.16 2.67
C ILE A 137 -16.89 -8.68 2.34
N ALA A 138 -15.81 -7.91 2.45
CA ALA A 138 -15.80 -6.52 2.05
C ALA A 138 -14.41 -6.09 1.57
N VAL A 139 -14.38 -5.14 0.62
CA VAL A 139 -13.19 -4.39 0.25
C VAL A 139 -13.50 -2.91 0.44
N ILE A 140 -12.57 -2.17 1.04
CA ILE A 140 -12.67 -0.73 1.24
C ILE A 140 -11.56 -0.05 0.44
N HIS A 141 -11.92 0.90 -0.41
CA HIS A 141 -10.98 1.78 -1.10
C HIS A 141 -10.93 3.12 -0.39
N SER A 142 -9.76 3.48 0.11
CA SER A 142 -9.56 4.74 0.84
C SER A 142 -9.72 5.95 -0.06
N HIS A 143 -9.22 5.87 -1.28
CA HIS A 143 -9.27 6.94 -2.27
C HIS A 143 -9.11 6.42 -3.71
N SER A 144 -9.17 7.34 -4.68
CA SER A 144 -9.29 7.03 -6.11
C SER A 144 -7.97 6.79 -6.85
N HIS A 145 -6.81 6.79 -6.20
CA HIS A 145 -5.56 6.43 -6.85
C HIS A 145 -5.45 4.92 -7.12
N VAL A 146 -4.84 4.56 -8.24
CA VAL A 146 -4.82 3.18 -8.76
C VAL A 146 -4.14 2.17 -7.83
N ASP A 147 -3.17 2.61 -7.04
CA ASP A 147 -2.45 1.78 -6.08
C ASP A 147 -3.27 1.39 -4.84
N HIS A 148 -4.50 1.90 -4.73
CA HIS A 148 -5.43 1.56 -3.66
C HIS A 148 -6.65 0.76 -4.12
N TYR A 149 -6.78 0.47 -5.44
CA TYR A 149 -7.90 -0.33 -5.94
C TYR A 149 -7.54 -1.31 -7.06
N GLY A 150 -6.43 -1.07 -7.77
CA GLY A 150 -6.13 -1.77 -9.02
C GLY A 150 -6.01 -3.29 -8.90
N GLY A 151 -5.65 -3.79 -7.72
CA GLY A 151 -5.53 -5.22 -7.45
C GLY A 151 -6.81 -5.93 -7.00
N VAL A 152 -7.98 -5.27 -7.01
CA VAL A 152 -9.21 -5.78 -6.40
C VAL A 152 -9.62 -7.18 -6.89
N LYS A 153 -9.42 -7.53 -8.17
CA LYS A 153 -9.71 -8.88 -8.70
C LYS A 153 -8.67 -9.94 -8.31
N GLY A 154 -7.57 -9.55 -7.66
CA GLY A 154 -6.66 -10.49 -7.00
C GLY A 154 -7.11 -10.90 -5.60
N VAL A 155 -8.12 -10.20 -5.07
CA VAL A 155 -8.64 -10.39 -3.71
C VAL A 155 -10.04 -11.01 -3.72
N VAL A 156 -10.89 -10.61 -4.67
CA VAL A 156 -12.29 -11.06 -4.77
C VAL A 156 -12.68 -11.34 -6.22
N ASP A 157 -13.62 -12.28 -6.40
CA ASP A 157 -14.27 -12.53 -7.67
C ASP A 157 -15.41 -11.53 -7.90
N GLU A 158 -15.48 -10.93 -9.09
CA GLU A 158 -16.57 -10.01 -9.46
C GLU A 158 -17.95 -10.66 -9.37
N ALA A 159 -18.03 -11.97 -9.68
CA ALA A 159 -19.28 -12.73 -9.55
C ALA A 159 -19.78 -12.80 -8.09
N ASP A 160 -18.90 -12.82 -7.10
CA ASP A 160 -19.29 -12.80 -5.70
C ASP A 160 -19.78 -11.41 -5.26
N VAL A 161 -19.23 -10.34 -5.85
CA VAL A 161 -19.74 -8.98 -5.66
C VAL A 161 -21.13 -8.84 -6.29
N GLU A 162 -21.33 -9.28 -7.53
CA GLU A 162 -22.63 -9.28 -8.22
C GLU A 162 -23.69 -10.12 -7.47
N ALA A 163 -23.26 -11.22 -6.84
CA ALA A 163 -24.13 -12.06 -6.01
C ALA A 163 -24.43 -11.46 -4.61
N GLY A 164 -23.87 -10.30 -4.28
CA GLY A 164 -24.06 -9.63 -2.99
C GLY A 164 -23.35 -10.32 -1.81
N LYS A 165 -22.40 -11.22 -2.07
CA LYS A 165 -21.59 -11.87 -1.02
C LYS A 165 -20.45 -11.00 -0.53
N VAL A 166 -19.94 -10.12 -1.40
CA VAL A 166 -18.83 -9.19 -1.11
C VAL A 166 -19.30 -7.77 -1.37
N ARG A 167 -18.98 -6.86 -0.45
CA ARG A 167 -19.25 -5.42 -0.59
C ARG A 167 -17.98 -4.71 -1.04
N ILE A 168 -18.13 -3.76 -1.97
CA ILE A 168 -17.07 -2.82 -2.35
C ILE A 168 -17.49 -1.43 -1.86
N ILE A 169 -16.72 -0.88 -0.91
CA ILE A 169 -17.04 0.37 -0.23
C ILE A 169 -16.03 1.44 -0.64
N ALA A 170 -16.49 2.61 -1.06
CA ALA A 170 -15.63 3.70 -1.49
C ALA A 170 -16.26 5.07 -1.20
N PRO A 171 -15.48 6.17 -1.18
CA PRO A 171 -16.01 7.51 -1.03
C PRO A 171 -16.79 7.96 -2.27
N GLU A 172 -17.70 8.92 -2.08
CA GLU A 172 -18.42 9.59 -3.18
C GLU A 172 -17.45 10.16 -4.22
N GLY A 173 -17.77 10.00 -5.50
CA GLY A 173 -16.95 10.44 -6.62
C GLY A 173 -15.76 9.51 -6.96
N PHE A 174 -15.61 8.40 -6.27
CA PHE A 174 -14.48 7.46 -6.47
C PHE A 174 -14.38 6.97 -7.92
N LEU A 175 -15.46 6.47 -8.50
CA LEU A 175 -15.43 5.87 -9.83
C LEU A 175 -15.10 6.90 -10.92
N GLU A 176 -15.69 8.09 -10.82
CA GLU A 176 -15.45 9.21 -11.74
C GLU A 176 -13.98 9.67 -11.66
N ALA A 177 -13.43 9.83 -10.45
CA ALA A 177 -12.06 10.26 -10.26
C ALA A 177 -11.08 9.19 -10.76
N ALA A 178 -11.27 7.92 -10.41
CA ALA A 178 -10.44 6.80 -10.87
C ALA A 178 -10.45 6.69 -12.41
N ALA A 179 -11.60 6.82 -13.05
CA ALA A 179 -11.72 6.81 -14.51
C ALA A 179 -11.07 8.05 -15.16
N ALA A 180 -11.25 9.24 -14.58
CA ALA A 180 -10.65 10.46 -15.10
C ALA A 180 -9.11 10.37 -15.10
N GLU A 181 -8.50 9.93 -14.00
CA GLU A 181 -7.06 9.87 -13.87
C GLU A 181 -6.42 8.76 -14.71
N ASN A 182 -6.99 7.55 -14.70
CA ASN A 182 -6.32 6.39 -15.26
C ASN A 182 -6.77 6.02 -16.68
N VAL A 183 -7.97 6.47 -17.12
CA VAL A 183 -8.49 6.23 -18.46
C VAL A 183 -8.37 7.49 -19.33
N LEU A 184 -8.94 8.63 -18.89
CA LEU A 184 -9.00 9.83 -19.71
C LEU A 184 -7.63 10.49 -19.87
N VAL A 185 -6.84 10.59 -18.79
CA VAL A 185 -5.49 11.19 -18.81
C VAL A 185 -4.37 10.20 -18.53
N GLY A 186 -4.64 8.90 -18.56
CA GLY A 186 -3.71 7.83 -18.16
C GLY A 186 -2.33 7.89 -18.83
N ASN A 187 -2.27 8.23 -20.12
CA ASN A 187 -0.98 8.43 -20.82
C ASN A 187 -0.15 9.58 -20.25
N ALA A 188 -0.77 10.66 -19.81
CA ALA A 188 -0.08 11.79 -19.19
C ALA A 188 0.38 11.41 -17.78
N MET A 189 -0.49 10.70 -17.03
CA MET A 189 -0.17 10.20 -15.70
C MET A 189 1.01 9.21 -15.73
N THR A 190 0.99 8.24 -16.64
CA THR A 190 2.11 7.29 -16.84
C THR A 190 3.42 8.02 -17.12
N ARG A 191 3.44 9.04 -17.97
CA ARG A 191 4.65 9.83 -18.23
C ARG A 191 5.15 10.56 -17.00
N ARG A 192 4.25 11.14 -16.20
CA ARG A 192 4.62 11.78 -14.92
C ARG A 192 5.25 10.77 -13.97
N ALA A 193 4.62 9.61 -13.79
CA ALA A 193 5.12 8.54 -12.94
C ALA A 193 6.53 8.07 -13.33
N MET A 194 6.81 7.94 -14.64
CA MET A 194 8.15 7.57 -15.14
C MET A 194 9.23 8.57 -14.70
N PHE A 195 8.94 9.87 -14.73
CA PHE A 195 9.88 10.91 -14.27
C PHE A 195 9.94 10.98 -12.74
N GLN A 196 8.81 10.86 -12.07
CA GLN A 196 8.74 10.99 -10.61
C GLN A 196 9.41 9.82 -9.90
N PHE A 197 9.18 8.61 -10.38
CA PHE A 197 9.63 7.38 -9.73
C PHE A 197 10.92 6.80 -10.31
N GLY A 198 11.40 7.34 -11.42
CA GLY A 198 12.59 6.82 -12.06
C GLY A 198 12.45 5.38 -12.58
N GLY A 199 11.24 4.97 -13.00
CA GLY A 199 10.91 3.59 -13.38
C GLY A 199 11.72 3.00 -14.55
N LEU A 200 12.42 3.85 -15.31
CA LEU A 200 13.35 3.41 -16.38
C LEU A 200 14.79 3.20 -15.89
N LEU A 201 15.08 3.56 -14.64
CA LEU A 201 16.41 3.41 -14.07
C LEU A 201 16.56 2.03 -13.41
N ALA A 202 17.75 1.46 -13.53
CA ALA A 202 18.06 0.23 -12.81
C ALA A 202 18.04 0.47 -11.29
N PRO A 203 17.61 -0.52 -10.47
CA PRO A 203 17.73 -0.43 -9.03
C PRO A 203 19.20 -0.62 -8.62
N ASP A 204 19.91 0.48 -8.43
CA ASP A 204 21.27 0.55 -7.95
C ASP A 204 21.61 1.94 -7.38
N GLU A 205 22.83 2.11 -6.86
CA GLU A 205 23.33 3.35 -6.25
C GLU A 205 23.38 4.57 -7.20
N LYS A 206 23.29 4.37 -8.50
CA LYS A 206 23.34 5.41 -9.55
C LYS A 206 22.03 5.53 -10.32
N GLY A 207 21.13 4.58 -10.10
CA GLY A 207 19.82 4.51 -10.71
C GLY A 207 18.73 4.90 -9.72
N THR A 208 17.85 3.96 -9.37
CA THR A 208 16.77 4.18 -8.39
C THR A 208 17.04 3.42 -7.09
N VAL A 209 16.76 4.07 -5.96
CA VAL A 209 16.82 3.51 -4.61
C VAL A 209 15.41 3.47 -3.96
N GLY A 210 14.38 3.38 -4.79
CA GLY A 210 12.98 3.38 -4.41
C GLY A 210 12.22 4.55 -5.02
N VAL A 211 10.95 4.65 -4.68
CA VAL A 211 10.04 5.70 -5.18
C VAL A 211 9.70 6.75 -4.10
N GLY A 212 10.43 6.72 -2.98
CA GLY A 212 10.30 7.67 -1.87
C GLY A 212 9.29 7.20 -0.81
N LEU A 213 8.20 6.55 -1.20
CA LEU A 213 7.16 6.03 -0.30
C LEU A 213 6.99 4.50 -0.38
N GLY A 214 7.79 3.84 -1.22
CA GLY A 214 7.83 2.39 -1.38
C GLY A 214 9.03 1.98 -2.21
N ILE A 215 9.20 0.67 -2.41
CA ILE A 215 10.35 0.14 -3.15
C ILE A 215 10.17 0.23 -4.67
N GLY A 216 8.94 0.29 -5.16
CA GLY A 216 8.64 0.34 -6.59
C GLY A 216 7.15 0.32 -6.86
N VAL A 217 6.80 0.25 -8.13
CA VAL A 217 5.44 0.19 -8.66
C VAL A 217 5.29 -1.11 -9.44
N SER A 218 4.23 -1.89 -9.19
CA SER A 218 3.98 -3.13 -9.92
C SER A 218 3.48 -2.84 -11.35
N LEU A 219 3.82 -3.74 -12.28
CA LEU A 219 3.45 -3.67 -13.70
C LEU A 219 2.47 -4.80 -14.09
N GLY A 220 1.64 -5.23 -13.15
CA GLY A 220 0.68 -6.30 -13.34
C GLY A 220 -0.64 -5.85 -13.96
N THR A 221 -1.67 -6.67 -13.74
CA THR A 221 -3.02 -6.45 -14.27
C THR A 221 -3.80 -5.50 -13.37
N VAL A 222 -4.06 -4.29 -13.84
CA VAL A 222 -4.91 -3.30 -13.15
C VAL A 222 -6.37 -3.65 -13.41
N THR A 223 -7.15 -3.72 -12.35
CA THR A 223 -8.58 -4.07 -12.38
C THR A 223 -9.40 -3.02 -11.62
N LEU A 224 -10.71 -3.04 -11.83
CA LEU A 224 -11.65 -2.20 -11.10
C LEU A 224 -12.99 -2.95 -11.00
N ILE A 225 -13.56 -2.98 -9.80
CA ILE A 225 -14.94 -3.38 -9.55
C ILE A 225 -15.66 -2.15 -9.00
N PRO A 226 -16.77 -1.71 -9.61
CA PRO A 226 -17.50 -0.54 -9.12
C PRO A 226 -17.95 -0.71 -7.66
N PRO A 227 -17.95 0.36 -6.84
CA PRO A 227 -18.46 0.31 -5.48
C PRO A 227 -19.93 -0.15 -5.43
N THR A 228 -20.23 -1.04 -4.48
CA THR A 228 -21.60 -1.42 -4.14
C THR A 228 -22.21 -0.49 -3.09
N ASP A 229 -21.34 0.13 -2.30
CA ASP A 229 -21.68 1.03 -1.21
C ASP A 229 -20.83 2.30 -1.30
N THR A 230 -21.48 3.44 -1.26
CA THR A 230 -20.83 4.75 -1.34
C THR A 230 -20.98 5.50 -0.02
N ILE A 231 -19.88 6.01 0.51
CA ILE A 231 -19.87 6.89 1.68
C ILE A 231 -20.05 8.32 1.18
N THR A 232 -21.15 8.96 1.62
CA THR A 232 -21.59 10.26 1.11
C THR A 232 -21.51 11.39 2.14
N GLU A 233 -21.28 11.07 3.41
CA GLU A 233 -21.19 12.08 4.47
C GLU A 233 -20.21 11.68 5.58
N THR A 234 -19.53 12.66 6.15
CA THR A 234 -18.71 12.49 7.34
C THR A 234 -19.58 12.16 8.56
N GLY A 235 -19.16 11.17 9.36
CA GLY A 235 -19.91 10.63 10.50
C GLY A 235 -20.84 9.48 10.12
N GLN A 236 -20.92 9.11 8.84
CA GLN A 236 -21.66 7.91 8.42
C GLN A 236 -21.05 6.68 9.09
N LYS A 237 -21.91 5.87 9.74
CA LYS A 237 -21.50 4.63 10.39
C LYS A 237 -21.99 3.41 9.64
N MET A 238 -21.15 2.37 9.63
CA MET A 238 -21.48 1.09 9.02
C MET A 238 -20.94 -0.04 9.87
N VAL A 239 -21.77 -1.04 10.15
CA VAL A 239 -21.30 -2.28 10.77
C VAL A 239 -20.93 -3.27 9.67
N ILE A 240 -19.69 -3.75 9.69
CA ILE A 240 -19.17 -4.75 8.75
C ILE A 240 -18.61 -5.89 9.59
N ASP A 241 -19.28 -7.02 9.53
CA ASP A 241 -18.89 -8.28 10.22
C ASP A 241 -18.46 -8.10 11.68
N GLY A 242 -19.32 -7.40 12.46
CA GLY A 242 -19.12 -7.19 13.89
C GLY A 242 -18.21 -6.02 14.26
N LEU A 243 -17.71 -5.26 13.29
CA LEU A 243 -16.89 -4.07 13.50
C LEU A 243 -17.64 -2.81 13.06
N THR A 244 -17.60 -1.77 13.88
CA THR A 244 -18.25 -0.47 13.61
C THR A 244 -17.24 0.49 13.01
N PHE A 245 -17.49 0.88 11.77
CA PHE A 245 -16.70 1.87 11.03
C PHE A 245 -17.43 3.21 11.05
N GLU A 246 -16.76 4.27 11.49
CA GLU A 246 -17.21 5.65 11.36
C GLU A 246 -16.35 6.34 10.31
N PHE A 247 -16.96 6.76 9.20
CA PHE A 247 -16.25 7.32 8.05
C PHE A 247 -16.15 8.84 8.12
N MET A 248 -15.05 9.37 7.58
CA MET A 248 -14.77 10.80 7.47
C MET A 248 -14.32 11.09 6.04
N LEU A 249 -15.12 11.84 5.29
CA LEU A 249 -14.76 12.27 3.94
C LEU A 249 -13.72 13.38 4.00
N THR A 250 -12.67 13.26 3.21
CA THR A 250 -11.56 14.20 3.08
C THR A 250 -11.22 14.48 1.61
N PRO A 251 -12.21 14.90 0.81
CA PRO A 251 -11.98 15.11 -0.62
C PRO A 251 -10.91 16.18 -0.86
N ASP A 252 -10.17 16.06 -1.97
CA ASP A 252 -9.11 16.98 -2.40
C ASP A 252 -7.91 17.10 -1.43
N THR A 253 -7.68 16.09 -0.56
CA THR A 253 -6.46 16.01 0.25
C THR A 253 -5.34 15.35 -0.55
N GLU A 254 -5.34 14.04 -0.76
CA GLU A 254 -4.43 13.38 -1.68
C GLU A 254 -5.08 13.10 -3.04
N ALA A 255 -6.36 12.73 -3.04
CA ALA A 255 -7.14 12.44 -4.22
C ALA A 255 -8.48 13.20 -4.22
N PRO A 256 -9.12 13.40 -5.40
CA PRO A 256 -10.42 14.07 -5.47
C PRO A 256 -11.51 13.37 -4.66
N ALA A 257 -11.48 12.03 -4.60
CA ALA A 257 -12.37 11.21 -3.78
C ALA A 257 -11.54 10.47 -2.75
N GLU A 258 -11.72 10.80 -1.48
CA GLU A 258 -10.93 10.27 -0.36
C GLU A 258 -11.72 10.21 0.93
N MET A 259 -11.44 9.20 1.76
CA MET A 259 -12.01 9.03 3.09
C MET A 259 -11.05 8.35 4.05
N HIS A 260 -11.20 8.65 5.32
CA HIS A 260 -10.63 7.95 6.46
C HIS A 260 -11.74 7.27 7.26
N TRP A 261 -11.39 6.44 8.23
CA TRP A 261 -12.37 5.86 9.14
C TRP A 261 -11.75 5.48 10.48
N TYR A 262 -12.62 5.45 11.47
CA TYR A 262 -12.34 4.94 12.80
C TYR A 262 -13.04 3.62 13.00
N ILE A 263 -12.38 2.65 13.62
CA ILE A 263 -12.94 1.33 13.97
C ILE A 263 -13.08 1.28 15.49
N GLU A 264 -14.32 1.35 15.97
CA GLU A 264 -14.62 1.53 17.40
C GLU A 264 -14.04 0.39 18.27
N GLU A 265 -14.22 -0.86 17.86
CA GLU A 265 -13.80 -2.04 18.62
C GLU A 265 -12.29 -2.21 18.68
N LEU A 266 -11.57 -1.72 17.69
CA LEU A 266 -10.10 -1.79 17.60
C LEU A 266 -9.43 -0.53 18.12
N LYS A 267 -10.17 0.56 18.34
CA LYS A 267 -9.65 1.90 18.63
C LYS A 267 -8.58 2.31 17.63
N ALA A 268 -8.84 2.05 16.36
CA ALA A 268 -7.89 2.25 15.27
C ALA A 268 -8.45 3.28 14.29
N VAL A 269 -7.62 4.25 13.91
CA VAL A 269 -7.87 5.15 12.78
C VAL A 269 -7.13 4.61 11.57
N ALA A 270 -7.83 4.43 10.48
CA ALA A 270 -7.23 4.12 9.19
C ALA A 270 -7.23 5.38 8.31
N HIS A 271 -6.08 5.70 7.76
CA HIS A 271 -5.90 6.74 6.77
C HIS A 271 -5.04 6.19 5.61
N TYR A 272 -5.01 6.89 4.49
CA TYR A 272 -4.42 6.40 3.24
C TYR A 272 -2.97 5.86 3.34
N LYS A 273 -2.21 6.25 4.35
CA LYS A 273 -0.83 5.77 4.59
C LYS A 273 -0.74 4.66 5.63
N GLY A 274 -1.85 4.15 6.12
CA GLY A 274 -1.86 3.06 7.08
C GLY A 274 -2.80 3.27 8.26
N VAL A 275 -2.50 2.58 9.36
CA VAL A 275 -3.29 2.63 10.60
C VAL A 275 -2.44 3.24 11.71
N SER A 276 -2.97 4.25 12.40
CA SER A 276 -2.37 4.82 13.61
C SER A 276 -3.23 4.48 14.83
N LEU A 277 -2.57 4.11 15.93
CA LEU A 277 -3.21 3.80 17.21
C LEU A 277 -2.95 4.88 18.27
N ASP A 278 -2.03 5.81 18.01
CA ASP A 278 -1.43 6.68 19.05
C ASP A 278 -2.05 8.09 19.14
N GLU A 279 -3.03 8.44 18.32
CA GLU A 279 -3.57 9.82 18.25
C GLU A 279 -5.05 9.94 18.65
N LEU A 280 -5.55 9.01 19.48
CA LEU A 280 -6.93 9.04 19.98
C LEU A 280 -7.00 9.39 21.46
#